data_3015d4550be722aee8187e67a242e218
#
_entry.id   3015d4550be722aee8187e67a242e218
#
_cell.length_a   1.000
_cell.length_b   1.000
_cell.length_c   1.000
_cell.angle_alpha   90.00
_cell.angle_beta   90.00
_cell.angle_gamma   90.00
#
_symmetry.space_group_name_H-M   'P 1'
#
loop_
_entity.id
_entity.type
_entity.pdbx_description
1 polymer ?
#
loop_
_entity_poly.entity_id
_entity_poly.type
_entity_poly.pdbx_seq_one_letter_code
_entity_poly.pdbx_strand_id
1 'polypeptide(L)'
;MNVADFKKLPMLGILRGIELDSVEPLVEVICSNGLKTIEITMNTYGAPELIKKAVSAAKGRLTIGAGTVLSIKDLKEALSAGATFIVSPVLVDDVMKYCLKNKIPVFPGALTPSEIYKAWVSGATMVKVFPAKCFGPEYFKEIKGPFNDIELLACAGVTPENMLEYMACGATAVTFGASVFRKEWLKNKEFGFIGSSIAKYVQNFERGK
;
A
#
# COMPACT_ATOMS: atom_id res chain seq x y z
N MET A 1 -0.42 -0.43 -12.79
CA MET A 1 -1.57 -0.72 -11.90
C MET A 1 -2.86 -0.21 -12.51
N ASN A 2 -3.92 -1.01 -12.54
CA ASN A 2 -5.26 -0.55 -12.88
C ASN A 2 -5.97 -0.12 -11.57
N VAL A 3 -6.32 1.15 -11.45
CA VAL A 3 -6.94 1.72 -10.23
C VAL A 3 -8.37 1.19 -10.02
N ALA A 4 -9.12 0.96 -11.11
CA ALA A 4 -10.47 0.39 -11.02
C ALA A 4 -10.44 -1.05 -10.49
N ASP A 5 -9.45 -1.86 -10.87
CA ASP A 5 -9.29 -3.20 -10.34
C ASP A 5 -8.81 -3.19 -8.86
N PHE A 6 -7.94 -2.23 -8.50
CA PHE A 6 -7.55 -2.04 -7.10
C PHE A 6 -8.77 -1.74 -6.21
N LYS A 7 -9.70 -0.90 -6.67
CA LYS A 7 -10.92 -0.55 -5.91
C LYS A 7 -11.89 -1.72 -5.70
N LYS A 8 -11.77 -2.82 -6.45
CA LYS A 8 -12.59 -4.04 -6.21
C LYS A 8 -12.17 -4.79 -4.95
N LEU A 9 -10.87 -4.73 -4.61
CA LEU A 9 -10.28 -5.21 -3.35
C LEU A 9 -9.29 -4.16 -2.84
N PRO A 10 -9.78 -3.08 -2.20
CA PRO A 10 -8.99 -1.88 -1.91
C PRO A 10 -8.07 -2.07 -0.70
N MET A 11 -7.18 -3.03 -0.81
CA MET A 11 -6.21 -3.40 0.21
C MET A 11 -4.81 -3.45 -0.36
N LEU A 12 -3.86 -2.89 0.37
CA LEU A 12 -2.45 -2.82 0.00
C LEU A 12 -1.58 -3.38 1.12
N GLY A 13 -0.86 -4.47 0.83
CA GLY A 13 0.14 -5.03 1.73
C GLY A 13 1.48 -4.32 1.62
N ILE A 14 2.12 -4.01 2.76
CA ILE A 14 3.42 -3.31 2.81
C ILE A 14 4.50 -4.29 3.23
N LEU A 15 5.39 -4.65 2.32
CA LEU A 15 6.55 -5.50 2.57
C LEU A 15 7.80 -4.67 2.86
N ARG A 16 8.36 -4.84 4.06
CA ARG A 16 9.56 -4.16 4.50
C ARG A 16 10.52 -5.12 5.16
N GLY A 17 11.82 -5.02 4.82
CA GLY A 17 12.86 -5.82 5.44
C GLY A 17 12.76 -7.32 5.12
N ILE A 18 12.27 -7.66 3.93
CA ILE A 18 12.24 -9.04 3.41
C ILE A 18 13.58 -9.41 2.79
N GLU A 19 13.90 -10.69 2.79
CA GLU A 19 15.09 -11.26 2.17
C GLU A 19 14.76 -11.83 0.79
N LEU A 20 15.77 -11.90 -0.09
CA LEU A 20 15.59 -12.30 -1.49
C LEU A 20 15.07 -13.74 -1.64
N ASP A 21 15.50 -14.65 -0.81
CA ASP A 21 15.08 -16.07 -0.83
C ASP A 21 13.64 -16.28 -0.31
N SER A 22 13.11 -15.30 0.44
CA SER A 22 11.74 -15.30 0.96
C SER A 22 10.71 -14.79 -0.05
N VAL A 23 11.14 -14.14 -1.14
CA VAL A 23 10.22 -13.45 -2.07
C VAL A 23 9.24 -14.41 -2.75
N GLU A 24 9.74 -15.50 -3.34
CA GLU A 24 8.89 -16.44 -4.09
C GLU A 24 7.84 -17.12 -3.20
N PRO A 25 8.22 -17.76 -2.06
CA PRO A 25 7.24 -18.39 -1.20
C PRO A 25 6.26 -17.37 -0.59
N LEU A 26 6.71 -16.14 -0.31
CA LEU A 26 5.85 -15.09 0.21
C LEU A 26 4.84 -14.61 -0.84
N VAL A 27 5.26 -14.42 -2.09
CA VAL A 27 4.36 -14.07 -3.20
C VAL A 27 3.29 -15.16 -3.39
N GLU A 28 3.67 -16.44 -3.32
CA GLU A 28 2.72 -17.54 -3.44
C GLU A 28 1.69 -17.54 -2.32
N VAL A 29 2.13 -17.37 -1.08
CA VAL A 29 1.23 -17.25 0.09
C VAL A 29 0.29 -16.05 -0.02
N ILE A 30 0.79 -14.90 -0.46
CA ILE A 30 -0.02 -13.69 -0.67
C ILE A 30 -1.11 -13.94 -1.73
N CYS A 31 -0.74 -14.52 -2.88
CA CYS A 31 -1.68 -14.82 -3.96
C CYS A 31 -2.74 -15.85 -3.54
N SER A 32 -2.32 -16.92 -2.87
CA SER A 32 -3.20 -18.03 -2.43
C SER A 32 -4.22 -17.59 -1.36
N ASN A 33 -3.91 -16.53 -0.60
CA ASN A 33 -4.81 -15.95 0.40
C ASN A 33 -5.60 -14.73 -0.10
N GLY A 34 -5.63 -14.50 -1.42
CA GLY A 34 -6.55 -13.59 -2.08
C GLY A 34 -6.13 -12.13 -2.19
N LEU A 35 -5.02 -11.70 -1.56
CA LEU A 35 -4.53 -10.33 -1.72
C LEU A 35 -4.04 -10.10 -3.15
N LYS A 36 -4.33 -8.91 -3.71
CA LYS A 36 -4.06 -8.56 -5.10
C LYS A 36 -3.02 -7.46 -5.29
N THR A 37 -2.65 -6.76 -4.21
CA THR A 37 -1.77 -5.59 -4.33
C THR A 37 -0.80 -5.51 -3.16
N ILE A 38 0.49 -5.33 -3.47
CA ILE A 38 1.55 -5.11 -2.47
C ILE A 38 2.51 -4.01 -2.93
N GLU A 39 3.17 -3.37 -1.96
CA GLU A 39 4.36 -2.56 -2.18
C GLU A 39 5.57 -3.19 -1.50
N ILE A 40 6.74 -3.11 -2.12
CA ILE A 40 8.03 -3.36 -1.48
C ILE A 40 8.69 -2.02 -1.21
N THR A 41 9.10 -1.79 0.04
CA THR A 41 9.60 -0.46 0.42
C THR A 41 11.05 -0.26 0.00
N MET A 42 11.37 0.89 -0.63
CA MET A 42 12.71 1.21 -1.17
C MET A 42 13.79 1.34 -0.10
N ASN A 43 13.43 1.54 1.16
CA ASN A 43 14.37 1.46 2.29
C ASN A 43 14.66 0.02 2.77
N THR A 44 14.20 -0.99 2.07
CA THR A 44 14.62 -2.38 2.25
C THR A 44 15.89 -2.63 1.44
N TYR A 45 16.88 -3.30 2.05
CA TYR A 45 18.13 -3.63 1.36
C TYR A 45 17.85 -4.45 0.09
N GLY A 46 18.42 -4.05 -1.05
CA GLY A 46 18.20 -4.74 -2.33
C GLY A 46 16.79 -4.57 -2.92
N ALA A 47 16.03 -3.54 -2.52
CA ALA A 47 14.63 -3.37 -2.92
C ALA A 47 14.37 -3.50 -4.43
N PRO A 48 15.17 -2.96 -5.36
CA PRO A 48 14.94 -3.16 -6.79
C PRO A 48 15.00 -4.64 -7.21
N GLU A 49 15.94 -5.40 -6.66
CA GLU A 49 16.05 -6.84 -6.95
C GLU A 49 14.87 -7.63 -6.37
N LEU A 50 14.44 -7.28 -5.16
CA LEU A 50 13.25 -7.84 -4.53
C LEU A 50 11.98 -7.59 -5.35
N ILE A 51 11.81 -6.35 -5.86
CA ILE A 51 10.69 -5.98 -6.73
C ILE A 51 10.73 -6.81 -8.01
N LYS A 52 11.87 -6.88 -8.69
CA LYS A 52 12.05 -7.65 -9.92
C LYS A 52 11.71 -9.13 -9.72
N LYS A 53 12.20 -9.71 -8.64
CA LYS A 53 11.92 -11.11 -8.29
C LYS A 53 10.44 -11.33 -7.97
N ALA A 54 9.81 -10.42 -7.22
CA ALA A 54 8.39 -10.49 -6.91
C ALA A 54 7.50 -10.38 -8.15
N VAL A 55 7.83 -9.47 -9.08
CA VAL A 55 7.13 -9.34 -10.38
C VAL A 55 7.20 -10.65 -11.17
N SER A 56 8.39 -11.25 -11.25
CA SER A 56 8.60 -12.53 -11.93
C SER A 56 7.80 -13.66 -11.26
N ALA A 57 7.85 -13.79 -9.95
CA ALA A 57 7.14 -14.82 -9.19
C ALA A 57 5.61 -14.67 -9.25
N ALA A 58 5.13 -13.44 -9.29
CA ALA A 58 3.70 -13.14 -9.34
C ALA A 58 3.02 -13.61 -10.64
N LYS A 59 3.72 -13.64 -11.77
CA LYS A 59 3.18 -14.05 -13.09
C LYS A 59 1.83 -13.38 -13.41
N GLY A 60 1.70 -12.08 -13.12
CA GLY A 60 0.48 -11.30 -13.33
C GLY A 60 -0.64 -11.49 -12.30
N ARG A 61 -0.48 -12.38 -11.30
CA ARG A 61 -1.49 -12.62 -10.25
C ARG A 61 -1.56 -11.52 -9.18
N LEU A 62 -0.49 -10.72 -9.06
CA LEU A 62 -0.32 -9.71 -8.03
C LEU A 62 0.18 -8.39 -8.66
N THR A 63 -0.44 -7.29 -8.29
CA THR A 63 0.02 -5.94 -8.63
C THR A 63 1.10 -5.50 -7.65
N ILE A 64 2.30 -5.19 -8.16
CA ILE A 64 3.45 -4.83 -7.33
C ILE A 64 3.85 -3.39 -7.56
N GLY A 65 4.01 -2.65 -6.49
CA GLY A 65 4.50 -1.29 -6.45
C GLY A 65 5.70 -1.11 -5.55
N ALA A 66 6.15 0.13 -5.47
CA ALA A 66 7.23 0.54 -4.58
C ALA A 66 6.74 1.52 -3.52
N GLY A 67 7.06 1.24 -2.27
CA GLY A 67 6.79 2.11 -1.13
C GLY A 67 8.02 2.84 -0.62
N THR A 68 7.81 3.87 0.20
CA THR A 68 8.88 4.69 0.78
C THR A 68 9.80 5.30 -0.30
N VAL A 69 9.19 5.70 -1.42
CA VAL A 69 9.90 6.37 -2.52
C VAL A 69 10.06 7.84 -2.17
N LEU A 70 11.28 8.29 -1.90
CA LEU A 70 11.57 9.64 -1.41
C LEU A 70 12.39 10.47 -2.40
N SER A 71 12.79 9.88 -3.52
CA SER A 71 13.61 10.56 -4.52
C SER A 71 13.29 10.08 -5.94
N ILE A 72 13.70 10.89 -6.94
CA ILE A 72 13.66 10.49 -8.36
C ILE A 72 14.56 9.28 -8.64
N LYS A 73 15.62 9.11 -7.86
CA LYS A 73 16.49 7.93 -7.97
C LYS A 73 15.72 6.68 -7.57
N ASP A 74 15.12 6.65 -6.37
CA ASP A 74 14.31 5.52 -5.91
C ASP A 74 13.17 5.20 -6.88
N LEU A 75 12.50 6.25 -7.37
CA LEU A 75 11.42 6.12 -8.35
C LEU A 75 11.87 5.38 -9.61
N LYS A 76 12.98 5.83 -10.22
CA LYS A 76 13.49 5.24 -11.45
C LYS A 76 13.97 3.80 -11.26
N GLU A 77 14.66 3.52 -10.16
CA GLU A 77 15.07 2.17 -9.79
C GLU A 77 13.87 1.24 -9.60
N ALA A 78 12.84 1.69 -8.89
CA ALA A 78 11.61 0.93 -8.69
C ALA A 78 10.87 0.61 -10.00
N LEU A 79 10.71 1.61 -10.87
CA LEU A 79 10.04 1.43 -12.17
C LEU A 79 10.84 0.51 -13.09
N SER A 80 12.17 0.63 -13.12
CA SER A 80 13.05 -0.25 -13.89
C SER A 80 13.00 -1.70 -13.39
N ALA A 81 12.71 -1.90 -12.11
CA ALA A 81 12.50 -3.20 -11.50
C ALA A 81 11.10 -3.80 -11.77
N GLY A 82 10.17 -3.02 -12.36
CA GLY A 82 8.82 -3.46 -12.72
C GLY A 82 7.72 -3.03 -11.77
N ALA A 83 7.98 -2.09 -10.83
CA ALA A 83 6.92 -1.49 -10.04
C ALA A 83 5.92 -0.75 -10.93
N THR A 84 4.62 -0.91 -10.66
CA THR A 84 3.53 -0.36 -11.48
C THR A 84 2.78 0.79 -10.82
N PHE A 85 3.10 1.11 -9.58
CA PHE A 85 2.59 2.24 -8.80
C PHE A 85 3.59 2.65 -7.71
N ILE A 86 3.45 3.86 -7.20
CA ILE A 86 4.38 4.47 -6.24
C ILE A 86 3.64 4.89 -4.98
N VAL A 87 4.25 4.64 -3.83
CA VAL A 87 3.76 5.11 -2.53
C VAL A 87 4.89 5.83 -1.79
N SER A 88 4.58 6.96 -1.21
CA SER A 88 5.52 7.74 -0.40
C SER A 88 4.94 8.00 0.99
N PRO A 89 5.76 8.13 2.04
CA PRO A 89 5.27 8.48 3.37
C PRO A 89 4.91 9.97 3.52
N VAL A 90 5.34 10.80 2.57
CA VAL A 90 5.12 12.25 2.49
C VAL A 90 4.88 12.67 1.05
N LEU A 91 4.43 13.90 0.84
CA LEU A 91 4.36 14.49 -0.49
C LEU A 91 5.77 14.88 -0.97
N VAL A 92 6.21 14.28 -2.08
CA VAL A 92 7.50 14.57 -2.75
C VAL A 92 7.20 15.15 -4.12
N ASP A 93 7.36 16.46 -4.28
CA ASP A 93 6.91 17.20 -5.47
C ASP A 93 7.49 16.65 -6.79
N ASP A 94 8.77 16.32 -6.83
CA ASP A 94 9.39 15.81 -8.05
C ASP A 94 8.93 14.39 -8.41
N VAL A 95 8.69 13.54 -7.40
CA VAL A 95 8.10 12.21 -7.60
C VAL A 95 6.68 12.34 -8.15
N MET A 96 5.88 13.25 -7.58
CA MET A 96 4.53 13.54 -8.06
C MET A 96 4.54 13.99 -9.53
N LYS A 97 5.33 15.02 -9.86
CA LYS A 97 5.45 15.53 -11.23
C LYS A 97 5.82 14.45 -12.24
N TYR A 98 6.78 13.58 -11.87
CA TYR A 98 7.20 12.48 -12.73
C TYR A 98 6.08 11.46 -12.93
N CYS A 99 5.43 11.04 -11.84
CA CYS A 99 4.33 10.07 -11.90
C CYS A 99 3.17 10.58 -12.77
N LEU A 100 2.75 11.82 -12.59
CA LEU A 100 1.67 12.43 -13.39
C LEU A 100 2.02 12.48 -14.88
N LYS A 101 3.22 12.98 -15.20
CA LYS A 101 3.69 13.05 -16.60
C LYS A 101 3.67 11.70 -17.29
N ASN A 102 3.98 10.62 -16.55
CA ASN A 102 4.08 9.27 -17.08
C ASN A 102 2.84 8.41 -16.78
N LYS A 103 1.76 8.99 -16.25
CA LYS A 103 0.49 8.31 -15.91
C LYS A 103 0.68 7.12 -14.96
N ILE A 104 1.60 7.25 -14.00
CA ILE A 104 1.89 6.24 -12.98
C ILE A 104 1.03 6.55 -11.74
N PRO A 105 0.20 5.60 -11.26
CA PRO A 105 -0.55 5.79 -10.02
C PRO A 105 0.39 6.08 -8.85
N VAL A 106 0.06 7.13 -8.07
CA VAL A 106 0.89 7.61 -6.96
C VAL A 106 0.05 7.94 -5.74
N PHE A 107 0.53 7.48 -4.58
CA PHE A 107 -0.12 7.57 -3.27
C PHE A 107 0.79 8.32 -2.30
N PRO A 108 0.83 9.67 -2.34
CA PRO A 108 1.63 10.49 -1.42
C PRO A 108 1.06 10.44 -0.01
N GLY A 109 1.94 10.46 0.99
CA GLY A 109 1.58 10.52 2.41
C GLY A 109 1.27 11.94 2.87
N ALA A 110 0.30 12.05 3.76
CA ALA A 110 -0.12 13.28 4.43
C ALA A 110 -0.78 12.93 5.77
N LEU A 111 -0.87 13.91 6.67
CA LEU A 111 -1.56 13.70 7.95
C LEU A 111 -2.53 14.84 8.29
N THR A 112 -2.21 16.08 7.98
CA THR A 112 -3.06 17.24 8.27
C THR A 112 -4.02 17.55 7.11
N PRO A 113 -5.16 18.24 7.36
CA PRO A 113 -6.09 18.63 6.29
C PRO A 113 -5.41 19.41 5.16
N SER A 114 -4.48 20.32 5.49
CA SER A 114 -3.72 21.10 4.50
C SER A 114 -2.80 20.25 3.64
N GLU A 115 -2.11 19.27 4.25
CA GLU A 115 -1.26 18.33 3.51
C GLU A 115 -2.11 17.40 2.63
N ILE A 116 -3.22 16.90 3.14
CA ILE A 116 -4.16 16.04 2.40
C ILE A 116 -4.68 16.78 1.16
N TYR A 117 -5.18 18.01 1.36
CA TYR A 117 -5.66 18.85 0.26
C TYR A 117 -4.55 19.12 -0.77
N LYS A 118 -3.34 19.52 -0.28
CA LYS A 118 -2.19 19.76 -1.17
C LYS A 118 -1.83 18.52 -1.99
N ALA A 119 -1.77 17.36 -1.36
CA ALA A 119 -1.47 16.09 -2.06
C ALA A 119 -2.53 15.77 -3.13
N TRP A 120 -3.80 15.97 -2.81
CA TRP A 120 -4.91 15.72 -3.73
C TRP A 120 -4.87 16.63 -4.96
N VAL A 121 -4.78 17.95 -4.76
CA VAL A 121 -4.73 18.91 -5.88
C VAL A 121 -3.43 18.81 -6.70
N SER A 122 -2.40 18.20 -6.12
CA SER A 122 -1.18 17.81 -6.85
C SER A 122 -1.37 16.57 -7.72
N GLY A 123 -2.56 15.98 -7.79
CA GLY A 123 -2.91 14.88 -8.67
C GLY A 123 -2.66 13.48 -8.09
N ALA A 124 -2.70 13.32 -6.77
CA ALA A 124 -2.61 12.00 -6.14
C ALA A 124 -3.71 11.06 -6.65
N THR A 125 -3.38 9.78 -6.85
CA THR A 125 -4.38 8.73 -7.14
C THR A 125 -5.29 8.51 -5.93
N MET A 126 -4.72 8.47 -4.74
CA MET A 126 -5.34 8.55 -3.41
C MET A 126 -4.32 9.18 -2.47
N VAL A 127 -4.78 9.84 -1.42
CA VAL A 127 -3.90 10.40 -0.39
C VAL A 127 -3.74 9.39 0.74
N LYS A 128 -2.51 8.95 0.97
CA LYS A 128 -2.15 8.05 2.07
C LYS A 128 -2.16 8.84 3.39
N VAL A 129 -3.17 8.61 4.23
CA VAL A 129 -3.20 9.18 5.59
C VAL A 129 -2.26 8.37 6.48
N PHE A 130 -1.15 9.00 6.90
CA PHE A 130 -0.09 8.32 7.66
C PHE A 130 0.52 9.21 8.76
N PRO A 131 0.59 8.72 9.99
CA PRO A 131 0.07 7.45 10.50
C PRO A 131 -1.41 7.53 10.95
N ALA A 132 -2.31 6.78 10.31
CA ALA A 132 -3.76 6.82 10.56
C ALA A 132 -4.14 6.51 12.02
N LYS A 133 -3.36 5.63 12.69
CA LYS A 133 -3.61 5.25 14.09
C LYS A 133 -3.57 6.40 15.10
N CYS A 134 -2.96 7.53 14.76
CA CYS A 134 -2.84 8.66 15.68
C CYS A 134 -4.20 9.30 15.97
N PHE A 135 -5.13 9.26 15.02
CA PHE A 135 -6.45 9.89 15.14
C PHE A 135 -7.61 8.88 14.96
N GLY A 136 -7.33 7.68 14.48
CA GLY A 136 -8.35 6.64 14.28
C GLY A 136 -9.30 6.89 13.10
N PRO A 137 -10.37 6.05 12.98
CA PRO A 137 -11.32 6.12 11.85
C PRO A 137 -12.10 7.43 11.79
N GLU A 138 -12.55 7.99 12.92
CA GLU A 138 -13.34 9.23 12.96
C GLU A 138 -12.63 10.41 12.27
N TYR A 139 -11.30 10.44 12.27
CA TYR A 139 -10.55 11.46 11.57
C TYR A 139 -10.85 11.47 10.05
N PHE A 140 -11.07 10.32 9.45
CA PHE A 140 -11.42 10.21 8.03
C PHE A 140 -12.78 10.84 7.75
N LYS A 141 -13.74 10.66 8.65
CA LYS A 141 -15.06 11.26 8.55
C LYS A 141 -14.99 12.79 8.65
N GLU A 142 -14.17 13.32 9.58
CA GLU A 142 -13.93 14.76 9.70
C GLU A 142 -13.27 15.34 8.42
N ILE A 143 -12.30 14.65 7.84
CA ILE A 143 -11.68 15.06 6.57
C ILE A 143 -12.70 15.01 5.41
N LYS A 144 -13.55 13.99 5.35
CA LYS A 144 -14.55 13.85 4.29
C LYS A 144 -15.66 14.93 4.35
N GLY A 145 -15.87 15.58 5.49
CA GLY A 145 -16.81 16.69 5.61
C GLY A 145 -16.54 17.80 4.58
N PRO A 146 -15.41 18.51 4.66
CA PRO A 146 -15.06 19.56 3.69
C PRO A 146 -14.49 19.01 2.36
N PHE A 147 -14.00 17.78 2.31
CA PHE A 147 -13.26 17.22 1.16
C PHE A 147 -13.88 15.91 0.71
N ASN A 148 -15.15 15.92 0.33
CA ASN A 148 -15.92 14.73 -0.04
C ASN A 148 -15.35 13.95 -1.23
N ASP A 149 -14.67 14.62 -2.16
CA ASP A 149 -14.10 14.02 -3.38
C ASP A 149 -12.71 13.40 -3.18
N ILE A 150 -12.02 13.73 -2.07
CA ILE A 150 -10.65 13.22 -1.84
C ILE A 150 -10.69 11.73 -1.53
N GLU A 151 -9.96 10.94 -2.30
CA GLU A 151 -9.80 9.53 -2.03
C GLU A 151 -8.68 9.30 -1.01
N LEU A 152 -9.01 8.60 0.08
CA LEU A 152 -8.13 8.41 1.22
C LEU A 152 -7.72 6.94 1.36
N LEU A 153 -6.42 6.72 1.60
CA LEU A 153 -5.82 5.42 1.86
C LEU A 153 -5.36 5.36 3.32
N ALA A 154 -6.04 4.61 4.18
CA ALA A 154 -5.67 4.49 5.60
C ALA A 154 -4.39 3.66 5.77
N CYS A 155 -3.37 4.24 6.41
CA CYS A 155 -2.07 3.59 6.61
C CYS A 155 -1.59 3.68 8.06
N ALA A 156 -1.17 2.53 8.60
CA ALA A 156 -0.77 2.26 9.98
C ALA A 156 -1.92 2.20 10.98
N GLY A 157 -1.98 1.09 11.71
CA GLY A 157 -2.99 0.82 12.74
C GLY A 157 -4.27 0.17 12.22
N VAL A 158 -4.35 -0.12 10.93
CA VAL A 158 -5.47 -0.91 10.38
C VAL A 158 -5.27 -2.38 10.72
N THR A 159 -6.34 -3.01 11.20
CA THR A 159 -6.44 -4.44 11.54
C THR A 159 -7.66 -5.04 10.84
N PRO A 160 -7.79 -6.38 10.79
CA PRO A 160 -9.00 -7.00 10.25
C PRO A 160 -10.28 -6.55 10.96
N GLU A 161 -10.19 -6.26 12.27
CA GLU A 161 -11.32 -5.90 13.11
C GLU A 161 -11.81 -4.45 12.87
N ASN A 162 -10.89 -3.51 12.58
CA ASN A 162 -11.23 -2.09 12.42
C ASN A 162 -11.25 -1.57 10.98
N MET A 163 -10.85 -2.40 10.01
CA MET A 163 -10.75 -1.94 8.62
C MET A 163 -12.08 -1.45 8.04
N LEU A 164 -13.18 -2.13 8.36
CA LEU A 164 -14.52 -1.74 7.88
C LEU A 164 -14.97 -0.41 8.51
N GLU A 165 -14.58 -0.13 9.74
CA GLU A 165 -14.81 1.15 10.39
C GLU A 165 -14.08 2.30 9.68
N TYR A 166 -12.78 2.10 9.33
CA TYR A 166 -12.05 3.07 8.50
C TYR A 166 -12.77 3.33 7.17
N MET A 167 -13.26 2.27 6.52
CA MET A 167 -13.98 2.41 5.24
C MET A 167 -15.33 3.10 5.42
N ALA A 168 -16.09 2.77 6.46
CA ALA A 168 -17.36 3.43 6.80
C ALA A 168 -17.16 4.92 7.11
N CYS A 169 -16.03 5.29 7.70
CA CYS A 169 -15.64 6.68 7.96
C CYS A 169 -15.05 7.40 6.73
N GLY A 170 -15.00 6.76 5.56
CA GLY A 170 -14.62 7.42 4.30
C GLY A 170 -13.23 7.10 3.76
N ALA A 171 -12.51 6.13 4.33
CA ALA A 171 -11.33 5.59 3.67
C ALA A 171 -11.75 4.81 2.42
N THR A 172 -11.17 5.16 1.27
CA THR A 172 -11.39 4.46 -0.01
C THR A 172 -10.66 3.13 -0.03
N ALA A 173 -9.52 3.05 0.66
CA ALA A 173 -8.68 1.85 0.74
C ALA A 173 -7.92 1.80 2.07
N VAL A 174 -7.39 0.63 2.39
CA VAL A 174 -6.61 0.39 3.62
C VAL A 174 -5.26 -0.25 3.30
N THR A 175 -4.27 0.00 4.17
CA THR A 175 -2.98 -0.68 4.09
C THR A 175 -2.64 -1.36 5.40
N PHE A 176 -1.92 -2.47 5.29
CA PHE A 176 -1.36 -3.17 6.43
C PHE A 176 0.08 -3.61 6.15
N GLY A 177 0.91 -3.54 7.16
CA GLY A 177 2.33 -3.91 7.07
C GLY A 177 2.73 -4.78 8.24
N ALA A 178 3.35 -4.20 9.27
CA ALA A 178 3.91 -4.94 10.41
C ALA A 178 2.89 -5.78 11.21
N SER A 179 1.60 -5.52 11.08
CA SER A 179 0.55 -6.36 11.70
C SER A 179 0.41 -7.73 11.04
N VAL A 180 0.69 -7.81 9.73
CA VAL A 180 0.61 -9.01 8.90
C VAL A 180 2.00 -9.55 8.59
N PHE A 181 2.90 -8.70 8.09
CA PHE A 181 4.27 -9.07 7.73
C PHE A 181 5.20 -8.83 8.92
N ARG A 182 4.99 -9.57 10.01
CA ARG A 182 5.79 -9.45 11.24
C ARG A 182 7.23 -9.85 10.99
N LYS A 183 8.18 -9.06 11.51
CA LYS A 183 9.62 -9.34 11.35
C LYS A 183 10.00 -10.76 11.80
N GLU A 184 9.41 -11.22 12.89
CA GLU A 184 9.63 -12.55 13.43
C GLU A 184 9.18 -13.64 12.45
N TRP A 185 7.98 -13.54 11.92
CA TRP A 185 7.45 -14.50 10.94
C TRP A 185 8.22 -14.48 9.61
N LEU A 186 8.66 -13.31 9.17
CA LEU A 186 9.51 -13.19 7.97
C LEU A 186 10.86 -13.85 8.20
N LYS A 187 11.51 -13.56 9.34
CA LYS A 187 12.81 -14.15 9.70
C LYS A 187 12.76 -15.68 9.83
N ASN A 188 11.71 -16.19 10.46
CA ASN A 188 11.54 -17.63 10.69
C ASN A 188 10.87 -18.35 9.50
N LYS A 189 10.54 -17.63 8.42
CA LYS A 189 9.81 -18.15 7.25
C LYS A 189 8.46 -18.80 7.60
N GLU A 190 7.81 -18.26 8.63
CA GLU A 190 6.50 -18.71 9.12
C GLU A 190 5.36 -18.11 8.25
N PHE A 191 5.43 -18.35 6.94
CA PHE A 191 4.53 -17.74 5.96
C PHE A 191 3.06 -18.16 6.11
N GLY A 192 2.79 -19.30 6.75
CA GLY A 192 1.43 -19.73 7.08
C GLY A 192 0.65 -18.74 7.96
N PHE A 193 1.33 -18.14 8.94
CA PHE A 193 0.72 -17.09 9.79
C PHE A 193 0.44 -15.81 9.00
N ILE A 194 1.32 -15.46 8.06
CA ILE A 194 1.12 -14.33 7.15
C ILE A 194 -0.10 -14.59 6.28
N GLY A 195 -0.20 -15.77 5.66
CA GLY A 195 -1.35 -16.15 4.85
C GLY A 195 -2.67 -16.11 5.63
N SER A 196 -2.70 -16.71 6.81
CA SER A 196 -3.87 -16.68 7.69
C SER A 196 -4.29 -15.24 8.08
N SER A 197 -3.32 -14.35 8.29
CA SER A 197 -3.60 -12.95 8.60
C SER A 197 -4.17 -12.22 7.37
N ILE A 198 -3.64 -12.46 6.17
CA ILE A 198 -4.17 -11.88 4.92
C ILE A 198 -5.60 -12.36 4.67
N ALA A 199 -5.85 -13.67 4.83
CA ALA A 199 -7.17 -14.26 4.63
C ALA A 199 -8.24 -13.59 5.52
N LYS A 200 -7.91 -13.22 6.77
CA LYS A 200 -8.83 -12.49 7.66
C LYS A 200 -9.24 -11.14 7.08
N TYR A 201 -8.31 -10.36 6.53
CA TYR A 201 -8.64 -9.07 5.89
C TYR A 201 -9.55 -9.26 4.69
N VAL A 202 -9.23 -10.22 3.81
CA VAL A 202 -10.02 -10.50 2.60
C VAL A 202 -11.42 -10.96 2.96
N GLN A 203 -11.56 -11.93 3.89
CA GLN A 203 -12.85 -12.43 4.34
C GLN A 203 -13.71 -11.36 5.03
N ASN A 204 -13.11 -10.51 5.86
CA ASN A 204 -13.87 -9.44 6.52
C ASN A 204 -14.37 -8.41 5.50
N PHE A 205 -13.57 -8.08 4.49
CA PHE A 205 -14.02 -7.20 3.42
C PHE A 205 -15.16 -7.79 2.61
N GLU A 206 -15.08 -9.08 2.26
CA GLU A 206 -16.13 -9.77 1.51
C GLU A 206 -17.46 -9.87 2.28
N ARG A 207 -17.37 -10.01 3.60
CA ARG A 207 -18.57 -10.02 4.48
C ARG A 207 -19.19 -8.64 4.69
N GLY A 208 -18.42 -7.58 4.49
CA GLY A 208 -18.88 -6.20 4.65
C GLY A 208 -19.44 -5.55 3.38
N LYS A 209 -19.44 -6.29 2.26
CA LYS A 209 -20.10 -5.88 1.00
C LYS A 209 -21.59 -6.22 1.04
#